data_618b0561c49160b44cd657a53a266758
#
_entry.id   618b0561c49160b44cd657a53a266758
#
_cell.length_a   1.000
_cell.length_b   1.000
_cell.length_c   1.000
_cell.angle_alpha   90.00
_cell.angle_beta   90.00
_cell.angle_gamma   90.00
#
_symmetry.space_group_name_H-M   'P 1'
#
loop_
_entity.id
_entity.type
_entity.pdbx_description
1 polymer ?
#
loop_
_entity_poly.entity_id
_entity_poly.type
_entity_poly.pdbx_seq_one_letter_code
_entity_poly.pdbx_strand_id
1 'polypeptide(L)'
;MDWTGQAIAVGAALAVGLLVGIERGWKLRDEPAGSRVAGVRTFTLLGLLAGLAGLVSAGGQAIAGGSMVAAAAAMLAIGYGRKLDGDDQHGATTPIAGLVTLGLGFLAGSGNPSLAIAVATLVTLILALRTEAHGLIERLDEQDVKALARYAVIAGAVLPFLPEGNYGPYGAWNLRQLWLVVVLVTGFSFIGYAANRVFGARHGTLATAIIGGAYSSTAVTQSLAQRLGSGQGGGAEPAGIALASAVMYLRVLLLVAVLATRVLVDFAILILPATLVGAGAGYWLYRKAEGGEKPVPPGNPIELLPALGFLLFVAVATVGARWAEGRFGDEGIALLIFIMGSLHVDAAIVTLGGLPPDAISPALAALALGGTILANMSVKLGITIAYGRSRGTSAALALGASMAALAVSLVVAWLRL
;
A
#
# COMPACT_ATOMS: atom_id res chain seq x y z
N MET A 1 -19.67 -31.75 18.51
CA MET A 1 -19.33 -30.61 19.37
C MET A 1 -19.88 -30.87 20.76
N ASP A 2 -19.10 -30.55 21.78
CA ASP A 2 -19.56 -30.50 23.16
C ASP A 2 -20.53 -29.34 23.42
N TRP A 3 -21.19 -29.31 24.59
CA TRP A 3 -22.14 -28.24 24.93
C TRP A 3 -21.51 -26.83 24.84
N THR A 4 -20.26 -26.69 25.25
CA THR A 4 -19.52 -25.42 25.24
C THR A 4 -19.30 -24.93 23.78
N GLY A 5 -18.88 -25.84 22.89
CA GLY A 5 -18.69 -25.53 21.49
C GLY A 5 -19.99 -25.14 20.80
N GLN A 6 -21.11 -25.78 21.13
CA GLN A 6 -22.43 -25.42 20.61
C GLN A 6 -22.85 -24.03 21.08
N ALA A 7 -22.66 -23.71 22.37
CA ALA A 7 -22.97 -22.39 22.92
C ALA A 7 -22.15 -21.28 22.28
N ILE A 8 -20.84 -21.50 22.03
CA ILE A 8 -19.97 -20.57 21.32
C ILE A 8 -20.46 -20.37 19.88
N ALA A 9 -20.84 -21.43 19.17
CA ALA A 9 -21.34 -21.37 17.81
C ALA A 9 -22.64 -20.55 17.70
N VAL A 10 -23.59 -20.77 18.63
CA VAL A 10 -24.83 -20.01 18.71
C VAL A 10 -24.57 -18.56 19.07
N GLY A 11 -23.71 -18.29 20.04
CA GLY A 11 -23.30 -16.93 20.43
C GLY A 11 -22.66 -16.18 19.28
N ALA A 12 -21.77 -16.84 18.53
CA ALA A 12 -21.15 -16.27 17.34
C ALA A 12 -22.18 -15.96 16.22
N ALA A 13 -23.12 -16.87 15.98
CA ALA A 13 -24.18 -16.67 14.99
C ALA A 13 -25.09 -15.48 15.34
N LEU A 14 -25.43 -15.35 16.65
CA LEU A 14 -26.15 -14.17 17.15
C LEU A 14 -25.35 -12.90 16.96
N ALA A 15 -24.04 -12.90 17.30
CA ALA A 15 -23.15 -11.76 17.15
C ALA A 15 -23.02 -11.32 15.68
N VAL A 16 -22.90 -12.27 14.74
CA VAL A 16 -22.91 -12.01 13.29
C VAL A 16 -24.16 -11.25 12.87
N GLY A 17 -25.33 -11.77 13.24
CA GLY A 17 -26.60 -11.14 12.90
C GLY A 17 -26.78 -9.77 13.56
N LEU A 18 -26.31 -9.62 14.81
CA LEU A 18 -26.39 -8.35 15.53
C LEU A 18 -25.50 -7.28 14.91
N LEU A 19 -24.23 -7.61 14.56
CA LEU A 19 -23.29 -6.68 13.95
C LEU A 19 -23.83 -6.10 12.65
N VAL A 20 -24.25 -6.96 11.72
CA VAL A 20 -24.84 -6.53 10.45
C VAL A 20 -26.16 -5.81 10.69
N GLY A 21 -26.97 -6.30 11.63
CA GLY A 21 -28.26 -5.73 11.98
C GLY A 21 -28.18 -4.32 12.56
N ILE A 22 -27.19 -4.02 13.41
CA ILE A 22 -26.97 -2.66 13.95
C ILE A 22 -26.66 -1.70 12.80
N GLU A 23 -25.77 -2.05 11.91
CA GLU A 23 -25.39 -1.20 10.77
C GLU A 23 -26.59 -0.97 9.84
N ARG A 24 -27.33 -2.02 9.49
CA ARG A 24 -28.54 -1.89 8.65
C ARG A 24 -29.63 -1.09 9.35
N GLY A 25 -29.86 -1.33 10.64
CA GLY A 25 -30.82 -0.60 11.45
C GLY A 25 -30.49 0.90 11.57
N TRP A 26 -29.22 1.23 11.71
CA TRP A 26 -28.76 2.61 11.70
C TRP A 26 -28.99 3.29 10.36
N LYS A 27 -28.67 2.63 9.27
CA LYS A 27 -28.87 3.18 7.91
C LYS A 27 -30.33 3.46 7.58
N LEU A 28 -31.23 2.59 8.05
CA LEU A 28 -32.67 2.68 7.77
C LEU A 28 -33.44 3.43 8.89
N ARG A 29 -32.73 4.14 9.81
CA ARG A 29 -33.36 4.76 11.00
C ARG A 29 -34.42 5.81 10.65
N ASP A 30 -34.26 6.48 9.50
CA ASP A 30 -35.14 7.56 9.05
C ASP A 30 -36.39 7.03 8.26
N GLU A 31 -36.42 5.72 7.93
CA GLU A 31 -37.59 5.11 7.31
C GLU A 31 -38.75 4.96 8.31
N PRO A 32 -40.03 5.15 7.89
CA PRO A 32 -41.19 4.99 8.76
C PRO A 32 -41.24 3.63 9.45
N ALA A 33 -41.81 3.59 10.64
CA ALA A 33 -42.02 2.33 11.35
C ALA A 33 -42.95 1.41 10.55
N GLY A 34 -42.52 0.16 10.29
CA GLY A 34 -43.26 -0.83 9.52
C GLY A 34 -42.93 -0.89 8.02
N SER A 35 -42.26 0.11 7.45
CA SER A 35 -41.80 0.08 6.05
C SER A 35 -40.52 -0.72 5.84
N ARG A 36 -39.77 -1.01 6.92
CA ARG A 36 -38.52 -1.74 6.87
C ARG A 36 -38.73 -3.22 6.75
N VAL A 37 -38.19 -3.85 5.70
CA VAL A 37 -38.27 -5.32 5.52
C VAL A 37 -37.45 -6.05 6.56
N ALA A 38 -36.22 -5.52 6.90
CA ALA A 38 -35.33 -6.12 7.87
C ALA A 38 -34.59 -5.04 8.67
N GLY A 39 -34.61 -5.15 9.99
CA GLY A 39 -33.90 -4.31 10.94
C GLY A 39 -32.99 -5.17 11.86
N VAL A 40 -32.51 -4.57 12.95
CA VAL A 40 -31.60 -5.23 13.92
C VAL A 40 -32.16 -6.59 14.36
N ARG A 41 -33.45 -6.66 14.75
CA ARG A 41 -34.07 -7.90 15.21
C ARG A 41 -34.10 -8.98 14.12
N THR A 42 -34.45 -8.60 12.90
CA THR A 42 -34.53 -9.53 11.77
C THR A 42 -33.18 -10.11 11.43
N PHE A 43 -32.13 -9.28 11.32
CA PHE A 43 -30.77 -9.75 11.05
C PHE A 43 -30.22 -10.63 12.17
N THR A 44 -30.49 -10.29 13.45
CA THR A 44 -30.09 -11.12 14.60
C THR A 44 -30.75 -12.49 14.55
N LEU A 45 -32.06 -12.53 14.23
CA LEU A 45 -32.81 -13.80 14.10
C LEU A 45 -32.36 -14.61 12.88
N LEU A 46 -32.00 -13.97 11.77
CA LEU A 46 -31.44 -14.64 10.59
C LEU A 46 -30.08 -15.30 10.93
N GLY A 47 -29.22 -14.59 11.65
CA GLY A 47 -27.95 -15.14 12.13
C GLY A 47 -28.16 -16.34 13.05
N LEU A 48 -29.05 -16.22 14.04
CA LEU A 48 -29.40 -17.29 14.95
C LEU A 48 -29.97 -18.52 14.22
N LEU A 49 -30.97 -18.32 13.35
CA LEU A 49 -31.60 -19.40 12.59
C LEU A 49 -30.56 -20.15 11.74
N ALA A 50 -29.70 -19.42 11.08
CA ALA A 50 -28.63 -19.99 10.27
C ALA A 50 -27.57 -20.72 11.12
N GLY A 51 -27.26 -20.21 12.32
CA GLY A 51 -26.38 -20.89 13.27
C GLY A 51 -26.96 -22.21 13.76
N LEU A 52 -28.27 -22.23 14.09
CA LEU A 52 -28.97 -23.47 14.44
C LEU A 52 -28.99 -24.45 13.26
N ALA A 53 -29.24 -23.97 12.03
CA ALA A 53 -29.19 -24.79 10.82
C ALA A 53 -27.80 -25.41 10.60
N GLY A 54 -26.72 -24.64 10.87
CA GLY A 54 -25.34 -25.13 10.82
C GLY A 54 -25.06 -26.22 11.85
N LEU A 55 -25.55 -26.07 13.09
CA LEU A 55 -25.44 -27.11 14.13
C LEU A 55 -26.17 -28.38 13.75
N VAL A 56 -27.40 -28.26 13.23
CA VAL A 56 -28.21 -29.41 12.77
C VAL A 56 -27.47 -30.12 11.61
N SER A 57 -26.92 -29.36 10.68
CA SER A 57 -26.13 -29.91 9.57
C SER A 57 -24.87 -30.62 10.05
N ALA A 58 -24.11 -30.02 10.99
CA ALA A 58 -22.92 -30.62 11.60
C ALA A 58 -23.22 -31.88 12.44
N GLY A 59 -24.47 -31.98 12.94
CA GLY A 59 -25.02 -33.18 13.61
C GLY A 59 -25.41 -34.31 12.65
N GLY A 60 -25.08 -34.24 11.37
CA GLY A 60 -25.37 -35.26 10.35
C GLY A 60 -26.71 -35.08 9.61
N GLN A 61 -27.45 -34.02 9.90
CA GLN A 61 -28.75 -33.74 9.26
C GLN A 61 -28.61 -32.59 8.23
N ALA A 62 -27.71 -32.75 7.25
CA ALA A 62 -27.38 -31.72 6.26
C ALA A 62 -28.58 -31.23 5.46
N ILE A 63 -29.53 -32.13 5.10
CA ILE A 63 -30.72 -31.75 4.37
C ILE A 63 -31.64 -30.88 5.23
N ALA A 64 -31.81 -31.22 6.53
CA ALA A 64 -32.64 -30.42 7.44
C ALA A 64 -32.02 -29.03 7.66
N GLY A 65 -30.72 -28.95 7.94
CA GLY A 65 -30.01 -27.66 8.05
C GLY A 65 -30.07 -26.82 6.77
N GLY A 66 -29.85 -27.44 5.61
CA GLY A 66 -29.95 -26.78 4.32
C GLY A 66 -31.34 -26.25 4.02
N SER A 67 -32.41 -27.02 4.34
CA SER A 67 -33.80 -26.58 4.14
C SER A 67 -34.19 -25.39 5.03
N MET A 68 -33.64 -25.30 6.26
CA MET A 68 -33.86 -24.14 7.14
C MET A 68 -33.24 -22.86 6.53
N VAL A 69 -32.03 -22.93 6.02
CA VAL A 69 -31.38 -21.79 5.35
C VAL A 69 -32.10 -21.40 4.09
N ALA A 70 -32.51 -22.39 3.28
CA ALA A 70 -33.28 -22.14 2.04
C ALA A 70 -34.63 -21.46 2.33
N ALA A 71 -35.38 -21.91 3.35
CA ALA A 71 -36.60 -21.29 3.76
C ALA A 71 -36.41 -19.83 4.23
N ALA A 72 -35.39 -19.57 5.03
CA ALA A 72 -35.05 -18.22 5.46
C ALA A 72 -34.66 -17.30 4.29
N ALA A 73 -33.86 -17.80 3.34
CA ALA A 73 -33.50 -17.09 2.12
C ALA A 73 -34.73 -16.79 1.24
N ALA A 74 -35.61 -17.76 1.10
CA ALA A 74 -36.91 -17.57 0.36
C ALA A 74 -37.77 -16.51 1.01
N MET A 75 -37.94 -16.54 2.34
CA MET A 75 -38.70 -15.51 3.06
C MET A 75 -38.09 -14.13 2.87
N LEU A 76 -36.77 -14.03 2.90
CA LEU A 76 -36.07 -12.79 2.66
C LEU A 76 -36.29 -12.29 1.22
N ALA A 77 -36.19 -13.17 0.24
CA ALA A 77 -36.45 -12.86 -1.18
C ALA A 77 -37.88 -12.38 -1.41
N ILE A 78 -38.88 -13.07 -0.83
CA ILE A 78 -40.29 -12.68 -0.93
C ILE A 78 -40.54 -11.32 -0.25
N GLY A 79 -39.95 -11.10 0.95
CA GLY A 79 -40.05 -9.84 1.68
C GLY A 79 -39.53 -8.65 0.89
N TYR A 80 -38.39 -8.82 0.22
CA TYR A 80 -37.81 -7.78 -0.63
C TYR A 80 -38.45 -7.67 -2.00
N GLY A 81 -38.88 -8.80 -2.60
CA GLY A 81 -39.57 -8.82 -3.89
C GLY A 81 -40.84 -7.98 -3.87
N ARG A 82 -41.64 -8.10 -2.81
CA ARG A 82 -42.89 -7.29 -2.64
C ARG A 82 -42.62 -5.79 -2.49
N LYS A 83 -41.40 -5.39 -2.07
CA LYS A 83 -41.03 -3.98 -1.93
C LYS A 83 -40.55 -3.38 -3.25
N LEU A 84 -40.11 -4.22 -4.22
CA LEU A 84 -39.69 -3.78 -5.55
C LEU A 84 -40.85 -3.38 -6.47
N ASP A 85 -42.11 -3.77 -6.15
CA ASP A 85 -43.30 -3.39 -6.90
C ASP A 85 -43.73 -1.92 -6.63
N GLY A 86 -43.04 -1.18 -5.75
CA GLY A 86 -43.21 0.25 -5.50
C GLY A 86 -42.16 1.08 -6.24
N ASP A 87 -42.50 2.33 -6.54
CA ASP A 87 -41.72 3.29 -7.38
C ASP A 87 -40.41 3.78 -6.75
N ASP A 88 -39.97 3.23 -5.60
CA ASP A 88 -38.76 3.58 -4.89
C ASP A 88 -37.56 2.70 -5.32
N GLN A 89 -36.48 3.30 -5.78
CA GLN A 89 -35.22 2.63 -6.11
C GLN A 89 -34.53 2.02 -4.85
N HIS A 90 -34.93 0.79 -4.52
CA HIS A 90 -34.33 0.07 -3.38
C HIS A 90 -33.06 -0.68 -3.81
N GLY A 91 -31.91 -0.28 -3.26
CA GLY A 91 -30.64 -0.92 -3.56
C GLY A 91 -30.59 -2.39 -3.10
N ALA A 92 -30.00 -3.27 -3.92
CA ALA A 92 -29.82 -4.70 -3.66
C ALA A 92 -28.93 -5.04 -2.44
N THR A 93 -28.26 -4.05 -1.86
CA THR A 93 -27.29 -4.25 -0.77
C THR A 93 -27.90 -4.87 0.48
N THR A 94 -29.14 -4.51 0.84
CA THR A 94 -29.79 -5.01 2.06
C THR A 94 -30.18 -6.50 1.95
N PRO A 95 -30.83 -6.96 0.86
CA PRO A 95 -31.07 -8.40 0.69
C PRO A 95 -29.78 -9.22 0.58
N ILE A 96 -28.76 -8.70 -0.10
CA ILE A 96 -27.44 -9.36 -0.15
C ILE A 96 -26.80 -9.46 1.24
N ALA A 97 -26.85 -8.40 2.06
CA ALA A 97 -26.40 -8.45 3.44
C ALA A 97 -27.13 -9.50 4.27
N GLY A 98 -28.43 -9.70 4.01
CA GLY A 98 -29.22 -10.77 4.63
C GLY A 98 -28.74 -12.17 4.26
N LEU A 99 -28.46 -12.41 2.96
CA LEU A 99 -27.92 -13.69 2.49
C LEU A 99 -26.51 -13.96 3.06
N VAL A 100 -25.65 -12.93 3.11
CA VAL A 100 -24.33 -13.03 3.75
C VAL A 100 -24.47 -13.36 5.25
N THR A 101 -25.42 -12.73 5.95
CA THR A 101 -25.70 -13.03 7.38
C THR A 101 -26.13 -14.48 7.57
N LEU A 102 -26.98 -15.01 6.70
CA LEU A 102 -27.36 -16.43 6.70
C LEU A 102 -26.16 -17.35 6.49
N GLY A 103 -25.31 -17.06 5.49
CA GLY A 103 -24.12 -17.85 5.21
C GLY A 103 -23.14 -17.85 6.39
N LEU A 104 -22.89 -16.69 6.99
CA LEU A 104 -21.97 -16.56 8.12
C LEU A 104 -22.53 -17.18 9.40
N GLY A 105 -23.84 -17.03 9.66
CA GLY A 105 -24.48 -17.73 10.79
C GLY A 105 -24.38 -19.24 10.64
N PHE A 106 -24.64 -19.78 9.44
CA PHE A 106 -24.47 -21.20 9.13
C PHE A 106 -23.03 -21.67 9.30
N LEU A 107 -22.05 -20.87 8.83
CA LEU A 107 -20.63 -21.15 9.02
C LEU A 107 -20.22 -21.24 10.51
N ALA A 108 -20.77 -20.32 11.33
CA ALA A 108 -20.55 -20.37 12.79
C ALA A 108 -21.09 -21.66 13.39
N GLY A 109 -22.33 -22.03 13.02
CA GLY A 109 -22.98 -23.27 13.48
C GLY A 109 -22.30 -24.55 13.00
N SER A 110 -21.67 -24.51 11.83
CA SER A 110 -20.92 -25.64 11.25
C SER A 110 -19.54 -25.84 11.84
N GLY A 111 -19.15 -25.11 12.92
CA GLY A 111 -17.91 -25.31 13.65
C GLY A 111 -16.80 -24.29 13.35
N ASN A 112 -17.09 -23.20 12.65
CA ASN A 112 -16.13 -22.14 12.34
C ASN A 112 -16.55 -20.77 12.90
N PRO A 113 -16.82 -20.63 14.22
CA PRO A 113 -17.33 -19.39 14.81
C PRO A 113 -16.38 -18.20 14.68
N SER A 114 -15.07 -18.42 14.84
CA SER A 114 -14.05 -17.36 14.75
C SER A 114 -13.97 -16.77 13.36
N LEU A 115 -13.99 -17.62 12.32
CA LEU A 115 -14.00 -17.16 10.92
C LEU A 115 -15.29 -16.39 10.61
N ALA A 116 -16.42 -16.89 11.08
CA ALA A 116 -17.72 -16.22 10.85
C ALA A 116 -17.75 -14.81 11.45
N ILE A 117 -17.26 -14.62 12.69
CA ILE A 117 -17.17 -13.29 13.33
C ILE A 117 -16.18 -12.39 12.58
N ALA A 118 -15.00 -12.90 12.22
CA ALA A 118 -14.00 -12.11 11.50
C ALA A 118 -14.55 -11.58 10.17
N VAL A 119 -15.20 -12.44 9.38
CA VAL A 119 -15.82 -12.04 8.11
C VAL A 119 -17.01 -11.10 8.33
N ALA A 120 -17.85 -11.34 9.37
CA ALA A 120 -18.97 -10.45 9.70
C ALA A 120 -18.49 -9.04 10.06
N THR A 121 -17.39 -8.93 10.78
CA THR A 121 -16.77 -7.62 11.11
C THR A 121 -16.32 -6.89 9.85
N LEU A 122 -15.66 -7.58 8.92
CA LEU A 122 -15.26 -7.00 7.63
C LEU A 122 -16.48 -6.58 6.80
N VAL A 123 -17.52 -7.42 6.73
CA VAL A 123 -18.76 -7.10 6.03
C VAL A 123 -19.42 -5.86 6.62
N THR A 124 -19.51 -5.78 7.95
CA THR A 124 -20.08 -4.63 8.65
C THR A 124 -19.28 -3.36 8.35
N LEU A 125 -17.95 -3.45 8.35
CA LEU A 125 -17.08 -2.32 7.99
C LEU A 125 -17.32 -1.86 6.54
N ILE A 126 -17.38 -2.79 5.58
CA ILE A 126 -17.68 -2.48 4.16
C ILE A 126 -19.05 -1.77 4.02
N LEU A 127 -20.04 -2.25 4.75
CA LEU A 127 -21.38 -1.66 4.72
C LEU A 127 -21.42 -0.26 5.37
N ALA A 128 -20.66 -0.06 6.46
CA ALA A 128 -20.56 1.22 7.17
C ALA A 128 -19.84 2.28 6.35
N LEU A 129 -18.79 1.91 5.61
CA LEU A 129 -17.98 2.82 4.79
C LEU A 129 -18.62 3.22 3.44
N ARG A 130 -19.93 3.00 3.24
CA ARG A 130 -20.60 3.29 1.97
C ARG A 130 -20.45 4.75 1.53
N THR A 131 -20.68 5.69 2.43
CA THR A 131 -20.66 7.13 2.13
C THR A 131 -19.26 7.57 1.73
N GLU A 132 -18.25 7.09 2.47
CA GLU A 132 -16.85 7.34 2.20
C GLU A 132 -16.43 6.75 0.86
N ALA A 133 -16.85 5.51 0.59
CA ALA A 133 -16.57 4.83 -0.67
C ALA A 133 -17.21 5.56 -1.88
N HIS A 134 -18.46 5.99 -1.78
CA HIS A 134 -19.10 6.76 -2.85
C HIS A 134 -18.43 8.12 -3.05
N GLY A 135 -18.14 8.85 -1.97
CA GLY A 135 -17.41 10.11 -2.05
C GLY A 135 -15.97 9.97 -2.57
N LEU A 136 -15.36 8.79 -2.43
CA LEU A 136 -14.08 8.49 -3.07
C LEU A 136 -14.28 8.23 -4.56
N ILE A 137 -15.25 7.40 -4.94
CA ILE A 137 -15.54 7.05 -6.34
C ILE A 137 -15.92 8.31 -7.16
N GLU A 138 -16.71 9.21 -6.59
CA GLU A 138 -17.09 10.48 -7.25
C GLU A 138 -15.89 11.39 -7.55
N ARG A 139 -14.77 11.21 -6.84
CA ARG A 139 -13.52 11.97 -7.07
C ARG A 139 -12.58 11.33 -8.06
N LEU A 140 -12.81 10.05 -8.40
CA LEU A 140 -11.99 9.31 -9.36
C LEU A 140 -12.40 9.68 -10.78
N ASP A 141 -11.41 9.88 -11.63
CA ASP A 141 -11.62 10.02 -13.08
C ASP A 141 -11.35 8.66 -13.80
N GLU A 142 -11.57 8.64 -15.10
CA GLU A 142 -11.36 7.45 -15.93
C GLU A 142 -9.89 6.96 -15.86
N GLN A 143 -8.94 7.88 -15.70
CA GLN A 143 -7.51 7.53 -15.61
C GLN A 143 -7.19 6.85 -14.27
N ASP A 144 -7.82 7.31 -13.19
CA ASP A 144 -7.69 6.70 -11.87
C ASP A 144 -8.17 5.24 -11.85
N VAL A 145 -9.35 5.00 -12.46
CA VAL A 145 -9.92 3.64 -12.57
C VAL A 145 -9.04 2.75 -13.44
N LYS A 146 -8.53 3.27 -14.55
CA LYS A 146 -7.58 2.53 -15.41
C LYS A 146 -6.28 2.22 -14.68
N ALA A 147 -5.76 3.15 -13.88
CA ALA A 147 -4.57 2.94 -13.08
C ALA A 147 -4.79 1.83 -12.03
N LEU A 148 -5.91 1.89 -11.29
CA LEU A 148 -6.27 0.85 -10.33
C LEU A 148 -6.41 -0.52 -10.99
N ALA A 149 -7.11 -0.60 -12.14
CA ALA A 149 -7.29 -1.85 -12.86
C ALA A 149 -5.94 -2.43 -13.36
N ARG A 150 -5.05 -1.60 -13.87
CA ARG A 150 -3.70 -2.02 -14.29
C ARG A 150 -2.90 -2.54 -13.09
N TYR A 151 -2.94 -1.84 -11.96
CA TYR A 151 -2.26 -2.29 -10.75
C TYR A 151 -2.82 -3.62 -10.23
N ALA A 152 -4.15 -3.77 -10.22
CA ALA A 152 -4.79 -5.02 -9.83
C ALA A 152 -4.38 -6.20 -10.73
N VAL A 153 -4.21 -5.99 -12.03
CA VAL A 153 -3.69 -7.01 -12.95
C VAL A 153 -2.23 -7.34 -12.63
N ILE A 154 -1.37 -6.33 -12.45
CA ILE A 154 0.05 -6.51 -12.13
C ILE A 154 0.21 -7.29 -10.80
N ALA A 155 -0.51 -6.90 -9.76
CA ALA A 155 -0.36 -7.46 -8.43
C ALA A 155 -1.19 -8.75 -8.22
N GLY A 156 -2.42 -8.77 -8.70
CA GLY A 156 -3.38 -9.85 -8.40
C GLY A 156 -3.45 -10.94 -9.48
N ALA A 157 -3.30 -10.57 -10.76
CA ALA A 157 -3.44 -11.55 -11.84
C ALA A 157 -2.12 -12.18 -12.28
N VAL A 158 -1.00 -11.45 -12.24
CA VAL A 158 0.29 -11.99 -12.73
C VAL A 158 1.08 -12.67 -11.62
N LEU A 159 1.24 -12.02 -10.46
CA LEU A 159 2.12 -12.49 -9.38
C LEU A 159 1.81 -13.92 -8.88
N PRO A 160 0.54 -14.33 -8.67
CA PRO A 160 0.23 -15.69 -8.19
C PRO A 160 0.57 -16.81 -9.15
N PHE A 161 0.62 -16.51 -10.46
CA PHE A 161 0.87 -17.53 -11.52
C PHE A 161 2.35 -17.65 -11.91
N LEU A 162 3.22 -16.81 -11.34
CA LEU A 162 4.64 -16.91 -11.61
C LEU A 162 5.26 -18.08 -10.86
N PRO A 163 6.06 -18.92 -11.56
CA PRO A 163 6.68 -20.10 -10.97
C PRO A 163 7.74 -19.68 -9.92
N GLU A 164 7.85 -20.51 -8.90
CA GLU A 164 8.93 -20.43 -7.91
C GLU A 164 10.16 -21.17 -8.44
N GLY A 165 11.33 -20.61 -8.22
CA GLY A 165 12.60 -21.19 -8.66
C GLY A 165 13.54 -20.17 -9.27
N ASN A 166 14.79 -20.60 -9.46
CA ASN A 166 15.85 -19.79 -10.06
C ASN A 166 16.06 -20.18 -11.51
N TYR A 167 15.92 -19.24 -12.42
CA TYR A 167 16.00 -19.42 -13.87
C TYR A 167 17.14 -18.57 -14.46
N GLY A 168 17.42 -18.80 -15.75
CA GLY A 168 18.34 -17.99 -16.53
C GLY A 168 19.81 -18.23 -16.22
N PRO A 169 20.71 -17.34 -16.75
CA PRO A 169 22.15 -17.44 -16.52
C PRO A 169 22.48 -17.35 -15.02
N TYR A 170 23.34 -18.23 -14.56
CA TYR A 170 23.76 -18.36 -13.15
C TYR A 170 22.60 -18.57 -12.15
N GLY A 171 21.41 -19.01 -12.61
CA GLY A 171 20.22 -19.09 -11.76
C GLY A 171 19.82 -17.72 -11.15
N ALA A 172 20.06 -16.63 -11.88
CA ALA A 172 19.94 -15.28 -11.34
C ALA A 172 18.48 -14.81 -11.23
N TRP A 173 17.55 -15.42 -11.95
CA TRP A 173 16.18 -14.93 -12.07
C TRP A 173 15.21 -15.76 -11.24
N ASN A 174 14.76 -15.20 -10.13
CA ASN A 174 13.54 -15.64 -9.47
C ASN A 174 12.38 -14.78 -10.02
N LEU A 175 11.56 -15.35 -10.91
CA LEU A 175 10.52 -14.59 -11.61
C LEU A 175 9.51 -13.96 -10.66
N ARG A 176 9.16 -14.66 -9.58
CA ARG A 176 8.23 -14.15 -8.56
C ARG A 176 8.82 -12.98 -7.79
N GLN A 177 10.10 -13.06 -7.38
CA GLN A 177 10.78 -11.96 -6.71
C GLN A 177 10.95 -10.76 -7.64
N LEU A 178 11.39 -10.97 -8.87
CA LEU A 178 11.52 -9.90 -9.86
C LEU A 178 10.18 -9.19 -10.11
N TRP A 179 9.08 -9.95 -10.18
CA TRP A 179 7.76 -9.37 -10.36
C TRP A 179 7.23 -8.68 -9.11
N LEU A 180 7.51 -9.22 -7.92
CA LEU A 180 7.16 -8.58 -6.65
C LEU A 180 7.73 -7.16 -6.55
N VAL A 181 8.88 -6.94 -7.14
CA VAL A 181 9.48 -5.61 -7.23
C VAL A 181 8.65 -4.66 -8.07
N VAL A 182 8.22 -5.12 -9.25
CA VAL A 182 7.31 -4.31 -10.09
C VAL A 182 6.05 -3.96 -9.32
N VAL A 183 5.48 -4.94 -8.60
CA VAL A 183 4.30 -4.72 -7.73
C VAL A 183 4.58 -3.68 -6.65
N LEU A 184 5.70 -3.79 -5.95
CA LEU A 184 6.04 -2.85 -4.87
C LEU A 184 6.31 -1.44 -5.41
N VAL A 185 7.14 -1.29 -6.45
CA VAL A 185 7.49 0.01 -7.02
C VAL A 185 6.27 0.69 -7.63
N THR A 186 5.47 -0.04 -8.41
CA THR A 186 4.22 0.50 -8.98
C THR A 186 3.17 0.75 -7.90
N GLY A 187 3.13 -0.07 -6.83
CA GLY A 187 2.25 0.10 -5.69
C GLY A 187 2.53 1.37 -4.91
N PHE A 188 3.79 1.66 -4.60
CA PHE A 188 4.16 2.93 -3.98
C PHE A 188 3.82 4.12 -4.87
N SER A 189 4.06 3.99 -6.18
CA SER A 189 3.68 5.00 -7.15
C SER A 189 2.18 5.23 -7.17
N PHE A 190 1.38 4.17 -7.16
CA PHE A 190 -0.07 4.24 -7.13
C PHE A 190 -0.61 4.84 -5.82
N ILE A 191 -0.08 4.42 -4.66
CA ILE A 191 -0.45 4.97 -3.36
C ILE A 191 -0.12 6.47 -3.29
N GLY A 192 1.07 6.87 -3.74
CA GLY A 192 1.48 8.27 -3.80
C GLY A 192 0.55 9.10 -4.71
N TYR A 193 0.19 8.57 -5.87
CA TYR A 193 -0.76 9.20 -6.78
C TYR A 193 -2.16 9.33 -6.17
N ALA A 194 -2.72 8.25 -5.65
CA ALA A 194 -4.05 8.24 -5.04
C ALA A 194 -4.12 9.19 -3.84
N ALA A 195 -3.09 9.20 -2.99
CA ALA A 195 -2.99 10.14 -1.88
C ALA A 195 -2.91 11.59 -2.36
N ASN A 196 -2.16 11.88 -3.42
CA ASN A 196 -2.10 13.23 -4.01
C ASN A 196 -3.48 13.64 -4.59
N ARG A 197 -4.19 12.73 -5.25
CA ARG A 197 -5.53 12.98 -5.78
C ARG A 197 -6.54 13.31 -4.67
N VAL A 198 -6.49 12.57 -3.56
CA VAL A 198 -7.42 12.75 -2.44
C VAL A 198 -7.07 13.96 -1.57
N PHE A 199 -5.80 14.15 -1.27
CA PHE A 199 -5.33 15.12 -0.28
C PHE A 199 -4.64 16.33 -0.90
N GLY A 200 -3.98 16.20 -2.05
CA GLY A 200 -3.10 17.23 -2.60
C GLY A 200 -3.79 18.55 -2.93
N ALA A 201 -5.02 18.50 -3.44
CA ALA A 201 -5.78 19.70 -3.77
C ALA A 201 -6.19 20.56 -2.55
N ARG A 202 -6.24 19.95 -1.35
CA ARG A 202 -6.64 20.61 -0.10
C ARG A 202 -5.48 21.06 0.77
N HIS A 203 -4.29 20.45 0.64
CA HIS A 203 -3.18 20.58 1.58
C HIS A 203 -1.93 21.24 0.97
N GLY A 204 -2.02 21.73 -0.27
CA GLY A 204 -1.00 22.56 -0.90
C GLY A 204 0.30 21.87 -1.31
N THR A 205 1.32 22.67 -1.58
CA THR A 205 2.63 22.26 -2.13
C THR A 205 3.34 21.22 -1.26
N LEU A 206 3.20 21.34 0.07
CA LEU A 206 3.90 20.44 1.00
C LEU A 206 3.36 19.01 0.98
N ALA A 207 2.02 18.87 1.10
CA ALA A 207 1.38 17.54 1.03
C ALA A 207 1.66 16.89 -0.34
N THR A 208 1.57 17.66 -1.41
CA THR A 208 1.92 17.21 -2.77
C THR A 208 3.38 16.77 -2.85
N ALA A 209 4.30 17.46 -2.19
CA ALA A 209 5.73 17.11 -2.18
C ALA A 209 6.00 15.83 -1.38
N ILE A 210 5.38 15.67 -0.20
CA ILE A 210 5.51 14.45 0.62
C ILE A 210 4.94 13.24 -0.15
N ILE A 211 3.72 13.36 -0.66
CA ILE A 211 3.03 12.30 -1.37
C ILE A 211 3.72 11.99 -2.71
N GLY A 212 4.07 13.03 -3.46
CA GLY A 212 4.82 12.92 -4.71
C GLY A 212 6.23 12.37 -4.50
N GLY A 213 6.86 12.66 -3.34
CA GLY A 213 8.15 12.10 -2.92
C GLY A 213 8.11 10.58 -2.77
N ALA A 214 6.99 10.02 -2.32
CA ALA A 214 6.77 8.58 -2.28
C ALA A 214 6.66 7.97 -3.68
N TYR A 215 6.17 8.72 -4.66
CA TYR A 215 6.08 8.33 -6.07
C TYR A 215 7.40 8.50 -6.81
N SER A 216 7.92 9.72 -6.87
CA SER A 216 9.19 10.06 -7.53
C SER A 216 9.78 11.33 -6.92
N SER A 217 10.63 11.14 -5.91
CA SER A 217 11.28 12.27 -5.23
C SER A 217 12.15 13.12 -6.16
N THR A 218 12.74 12.52 -7.21
CA THR A 218 13.55 13.26 -8.20
C THR A 218 12.67 14.14 -9.09
N ALA A 219 11.53 13.62 -9.57
CA ALA A 219 10.59 14.41 -10.38
C ALA A 219 9.99 15.57 -9.57
N VAL A 220 9.64 15.34 -8.30
CA VAL A 220 9.17 16.40 -7.39
C VAL A 220 10.26 17.43 -7.17
N THR A 221 11.51 17.03 -6.91
CA THR A 221 12.65 17.95 -6.75
C THR A 221 12.82 18.81 -8.00
N GLN A 222 12.77 18.22 -9.19
CA GLN A 222 12.91 18.95 -10.46
C GLN A 222 11.78 19.97 -10.65
N SER A 223 10.53 19.54 -10.47
CA SER A 223 9.36 20.40 -10.63
C SER A 223 9.39 21.59 -9.66
N LEU A 224 9.67 21.34 -8.40
CA LEU A 224 9.74 22.40 -7.39
C LEU A 224 10.94 23.33 -7.59
N ALA A 225 12.10 22.80 -8.01
CA ALA A 225 13.28 23.61 -8.32
C ALA A 225 13.04 24.52 -9.53
N GLN A 226 12.35 24.03 -10.57
CA GLN A 226 11.95 24.84 -11.74
C GLN A 226 10.99 25.98 -11.33
N ARG A 227 10.01 25.70 -10.46
CA ARG A 227 9.09 26.74 -9.94
C ARG A 227 9.85 27.81 -9.13
N LEU A 228 10.82 27.40 -8.31
CA LEU A 228 11.69 28.34 -7.60
C LEU A 228 12.46 29.26 -8.56
N GLY A 229 13.08 28.67 -9.59
CA GLY A 229 13.87 29.40 -10.56
C GLY A 229 13.06 30.36 -11.44
N SER A 230 11.84 29.99 -11.80
CA SER A 230 10.90 30.83 -12.58
C SER A 230 10.22 31.93 -11.74
N GLY A 231 10.36 31.91 -10.42
CA GLY A 231 9.68 32.87 -9.54
C GLY A 231 8.18 32.65 -9.36
N GLN A 232 7.67 31.50 -9.81
CA GLN A 232 6.27 31.12 -9.66
C GLN A 232 5.98 30.38 -8.36
N GLY A 233 6.97 30.29 -7.46
CA GLY A 233 6.86 29.60 -6.19
C GLY A 233 6.00 30.34 -5.17
N GLY A 234 5.30 29.58 -4.34
CA GLY A 234 4.51 30.08 -3.20
C GLY A 234 5.28 30.13 -1.87
N GLY A 235 6.59 29.82 -1.87
CA GLY A 235 7.45 29.85 -0.65
C GLY A 235 7.65 28.48 0.01
N ALA A 236 6.79 27.48 -0.22
CA ALA A 236 6.89 26.13 0.38
C ALA A 236 7.75 25.14 -0.41
N GLU A 237 8.23 25.50 -1.60
CA GLU A 237 8.99 24.62 -2.48
C GLU A 237 10.30 24.12 -1.87
N PRO A 238 11.10 24.93 -1.13
CA PRO A 238 12.31 24.44 -0.48
C PRO A 238 12.02 23.36 0.57
N ALA A 239 10.95 23.55 1.36
CA ALA A 239 10.49 22.55 2.30
C ALA A 239 10.03 21.27 1.58
N GLY A 240 9.29 21.42 0.48
CA GLY A 240 8.83 20.32 -0.36
C GLY A 240 9.97 19.47 -0.89
N ILE A 241 11.05 20.08 -1.41
CA ILE A 241 12.25 19.38 -1.90
C ILE A 241 12.93 18.56 -0.80
N ALA A 242 13.09 19.16 0.39
CA ALA A 242 13.72 18.49 1.53
C ALA A 242 12.87 17.31 2.02
N LEU A 243 11.55 17.50 2.18
CA LEU A 243 10.63 16.48 2.67
C LEU A 243 10.41 15.34 1.65
N ALA A 244 10.34 15.64 0.36
CA ALA A 244 10.28 14.61 -0.67
C ALA A 244 11.52 13.69 -0.63
N SER A 245 12.69 14.24 -0.28
CA SER A 245 13.90 13.44 -0.11
C SER A 245 13.90 12.63 1.19
N ALA A 246 13.36 13.17 2.29
CA ALA A 246 13.17 12.43 3.53
C ALA A 246 12.19 11.25 3.35
N VAL A 247 11.10 11.45 2.61
CA VAL A 247 10.16 10.38 2.24
C VAL A 247 10.84 9.30 1.39
N MET A 248 11.74 9.67 0.48
CA MET A 248 12.54 8.69 -0.26
C MET A 248 13.35 7.80 0.69
N TYR A 249 14.02 8.35 1.70
CA TYR A 249 14.76 7.55 2.67
C TYR A 249 13.85 6.53 3.39
N LEU A 250 12.67 6.96 3.82
CA LEU A 250 11.69 6.08 4.47
C LEU A 250 11.19 4.98 3.50
N ARG A 251 10.94 5.33 2.24
CA ARG A 251 10.56 4.36 1.21
C ARG A 251 11.65 3.32 0.99
N VAL A 252 12.90 3.74 0.86
CA VAL A 252 14.04 2.85 0.69
C VAL A 252 14.21 1.94 1.89
N LEU A 253 14.07 2.46 3.12
CA LEU A 253 14.10 1.66 4.34
C LEU A 253 13.00 0.59 4.36
N LEU A 254 11.80 0.95 3.93
CA LEU A 254 10.68 0.02 3.82
C LEU A 254 10.94 -1.06 2.75
N LEU A 255 11.50 -0.70 1.60
CA LEU A 255 11.89 -1.67 0.57
C LEU A 255 12.97 -2.65 1.08
N VAL A 256 13.98 -2.16 1.81
CA VAL A 256 14.99 -3.01 2.45
C VAL A 256 14.36 -3.94 3.48
N ALA A 257 13.41 -3.45 4.28
CA ALA A 257 12.68 -4.26 5.26
C ALA A 257 11.90 -5.42 4.63
N VAL A 258 11.36 -5.22 3.43
CA VAL A 258 10.56 -6.24 2.72
C VAL A 258 11.43 -7.16 1.86
N LEU A 259 12.43 -6.63 1.16
CA LEU A 259 13.17 -7.36 0.11
C LEU A 259 14.55 -7.85 0.57
N ALA A 260 15.19 -7.16 1.52
CA ALA A 260 16.55 -7.44 1.98
C ALA A 260 16.65 -7.36 3.51
N THR A 261 15.75 -8.02 4.23
CA THR A 261 15.56 -7.94 5.70
C THR A 261 16.86 -8.18 6.47
N ARG A 262 17.76 -9.02 5.95
CA ARG A 262 19.09 -9.31 6.56
C ARG A 262 19.98 -8.07 6.70
N VAL A 263 19.79 -7.07 5.85
CA VAL A 263 20.58 -5.83 5.81
C VAL A 263 19.90 -4.69 6.58
N LEU A 264 18.66 -4.89 7.02
CA LEU A 264 17.79 -3.85 7.55
C LEU A 264 18.41 -3.09 8.73
N VAL A 265 19.01 -3.79 9.70
CA VAL A 265 19.54 -3.17 10.93
C VAL A 265 20.74 -2.28 10.59
N ASP A 266 21.71 -2.80 9.85
CA ASP A 266 22.91 -2.05 9.45
C ASP A 266 22.54 -0.85 8.58
N PHE A 267 21.62 -1.06 7.65
CA PHE A 267 21.14 -0.01 6.77
C PHE A 267 20.32 1.06 7.51
N ALA A 268 19.47 0.66 8.47
CA ALA A 268 18.71 1.60 9.28
C ALA A 268 19.62 2.50 10.13
N ILE A 269 20.62 1.94 10.79
CA ILE A 269 21.60 2.69 11.56
C ILE A 269 22.33 3.72 10.67
N LEU A 270 22.63 3.34 9.43
CA LEU A 270 23.32 4.19 8.47
C LEU A 270 22.45 5.33 7.95
N ILE A 271 21.17 5.09 7.64
CA ILE A 271 20.33 6.05 6.93
C ILE A 271 19.49 6.95 7.83
N LEU A 272 19.17 6.50 9.07
CA LEU A 272 18.33 7.25 10.00
C LEU A 272 18.85 8.65 10.32
N PRO A 273 20.17 8.90 10.57
CA PRO A 273 20.67 10.23 10.81
C PRO A 273 20.37 11.20 9.65
N ALA A 274 20.60 10.77 8.41
CA ALA A 274 20.30 11.56 7.22
C ALA A 274 18.80 11.82 7.06
N THR A 275 17.97 10.82 7.37
CA THR A 275 16.51 10.94 7.34
C THR A 275 16.01 11.99 8.33
N LEU A 276 16.52 11.95 9.57
CA LEU A 276 16.14 12.90 10.63
C LEU A 276 16.61 14.32 10.29
N VAL A 277 17.82 14.49 9.78
CA VAL A 277 18.34 15.80 9.35
C VAL A 277 17.51 16.35 8.19
N GLY A 278 17.22 15.52 7.17
CA GLY A 278 16.39 15.93 6.04
C GLY A 278 14.96 16.30 6.42
N ALA A 279 14.32 15.49 7.27
CA ALA A 279 12.98 15.76 7.78
C ALA A 279 12.95 17.02 8.67
N GLY A 280 13.92 17.17 9.56
CA GLY A 280 14.06 18.34 10.45
C GLY A 280 14.29 19.63 9.66
N ALA A 281 15.20 19.62 8.68
CA ALA A 281 15.43 20.75 7.79
C ALA A 281 14.18 21.11 6.98
N GLY A 282 13.50 20.09 6.42
CA GLY A 282 12.26 20.28 5.69
C GLY A 282 11.15 20.88 6.56
N TYR A 283 10.96 20.39 7.78
CA TYR A 283 10.01 20.94 8.74
C TYR A 283 10.35 22.39 9.16
N TRP A 284 11.63 22.68 9.39
CA TRP A 284 12.06 24.04 9.72
C TRP A 284 11.83 25.02 8.56
N LEU A 285 12.13 24.63 7.33
CA LEU A 285 11.83 25.41 6.13
C LEU A 285 10.34 25.64 5.95
N TYR A 286 9.52 24.63 6.24
CA TYR A 286 8.06 24.75 6.19
C TYR A 286 7.53 25.79 7.18
N ARG A 287 8.04 25.78 8.41
CA ARG A 287 7.62 26.78 9.42
C ARG A 287 8.01 28.21 9.06
N LYS A 288 9.00 28.39 8.18
CA LYS A 288 9.43 29.70 7.67
C LYS A 288 8.79 30.11 6.36
N ALA A 289 8.03 29.19 5.73
CA ALA A 289 7.38 29.48 4.47
C ALA A 289 6.25 30.50 4.67
N GLU A 290 6.35 31.63 3.98
CA GLU A 290 5.31 32.67 3.91
C GLU A 290 4.69 32.61 2.51
N GLY A 291 3.37 32.34 2.39
CA GLY A 291 2.67 32.49 1.13
C GLY A 291 1.64 31.42 0.79
N GLY A 292 0.80 31.75 -0.19
CA GLY A 292 -0.29 30.89 -0.68
C GLY A 292 0.21 29.72 -1.52
N GLU A 293 -0.38 28.58 -1.32
CA GLU A 293 0.02 27.32 -1.93
C GLU A 293 -0.71 27.08 -3.26
N LYS A 294 0.03 26.75 -4.31
CA LYS A 294 -0.54 26.25 -5.57
C LYS A 294 -0.18 24.77 -5.72
N PRO A 295 -1.18 23.86 -5.80
CA PRO A 295 -0.90 22.43 -5.96
C PRO A 295 -0.11 22.13 -7.24
N VAL A 296 0.75 21.12 -7.17
CA VAL A 296 1.44 20.55 -8.35
C VAL A 296 0.56 19.41 -8.88
N PRO A 297 0.18 19.42 -10.17
CA PRO A 297 -0.59 18.32 -10.74
C PRO A 297 0.21 17.00 -10.66
N PRO A 298 -0.40 15.89 -10.24
CA PRO A 298 0.25 14.60 -10.30
C PRO A 298 0.42 14.11 -11.74
N GLY A 299 1.58 13.52 -12.05
CA GLY A 299 1.79 12.82 -13.33
C GLY A 299 1.04 11.48 -13.38
N ASN A 300 1.02 10.81 -14.53
CA ASN A 300 0.41 9.49 -14.69
C ASN A 300 1.20 8.44 -13.88
N PRO A 301 0.59 7.72 -12.91
CA PRO A 301 1.33 6.92 -11.94
C PRO A 301 1.74 5.53 -12.43
N ILE A 302 1.08 4.99 -13.44
CA ILE A 302 1.30 3.61 -13.91
C ILE A 302 1.46 3.58 -15.42
N GLU A 303 2.70 3.76 -15.85
CA GLU A 303 3.10 3.48 -17.22
C GLU A 303 3.72 2.08 -17.27
N LEU A 304 3.10 1.17 -18.01
CA LEU A 304 3.56 -0.22 -18.15
C LEU A 304 4.94 -0.30 -18.81
N LEU A 305 5.21 0.56 -19.78
CA LEU A 305 6.47 0.53 -20.52
C LEU A 305 7.69 0.88 -19.65
N PRO A 306 7.68 1.95 -18.82
CA PRO A 306 8.71 2.19 -17.83
C PRO A 306 8.84 1.06 -16.79
N ALA A 307 7.74 0.46 -16.34
CA ALA A 307 7.78 -0.64 -15.39
C ALA A 307 8.43 -1.91 -15.97
N LEU A 308 8.15 -2.24 -17.23
CA LEU A 308 8.80 -3.35 -17.94
C LEU A 308 10.27 -3.04 -18.26
N GLY A 309 10.59 -1.79 -18.62
CA GLY A 309 11.98 -1.34 -18.79
C GLY A 309 12.77 -1.47 -17.50
N PHE A 310 12.16 -1.11 -16.37
CA PHE A 310 12.76 -1.29 -15.04
C PHE A 310 12.94 -2.77 -14.70
N LEU A 311 11.96 -3.62 -14.97
CA LEU A 311 12.07 -5.08 -14.79
C LEU A 311 13.24 -5.66 -15.60
N LEU A 312 13.35 -5.28 -16.87
CA LEU A 312 14.45 -5.71 -17.73
C LEU A 312 15.81 -5.25 -17.19
N PHE A 313 15.89 -4.01 -16.76
CA PHE A 313 17.11 -3.47 -16.14
C PHE A 313 17.50 -4.26 -14.90
N VAL A 314 16.56 -4.56 -14.00
CA VAL A 314 16.80 -5.39 -12.80
C VAL A 314 17.22 -6.81 -13.19
N ALA A 315 16.56 -7.43 -14.17
CA ALA A 315 16.91 -8.78 -14.62
C ALA A 315 18.35 -8.87 -15.16
N VAL A 316 18.76 -7.89 -15.96
CA VAL A 316 20.15 -7.81 -16.46
C VAL A 316 21.13 -7.57 -15.32
N ALA A 317 20.77 -6.68 -14.41
CA ALA A 317 21.57 -6.32 -13.26
C ALA A 317 21.80 -7.50 -12.30
N THR A 318 20.78 -8.35 -12.10
CA THR A 318 20.89 -9.55 -11.24
C THR A 318 21.85 -10.59 -11.86
N VAL A 319 21.85 -10.73 -13.19
CA VAL A 319 22.84 -11.57 -13.88
C VAL A 319 24.26 -11.01 -13.70
N GLY A 320 24.41 -9.69 -13.85
CA GLY A 320 25.68 -9.02 -13.59
C GLY A 320 26.19 -9.21 -12.15
N ALA A 321 25.28 -9.17 -11.16
CA ALA A 321 25.62 -9.40 -9.76
C ALA A 321 26.13 -10.83 -9.53
N ARG A 322 25.46 -11.83 -10.08
CA ARG A 322 25.90 -13.23 -9.99
C ARG A 322 27.22 -13.49 -10.70
N TRP A 323 27.46 -12.84 -11.83
CA TRP A 323 28.74 -12.90 -12.51
C TRP A 323 29.86 -12.23 -11.68
N ALA A 324 29.59 -11.07 -11.09
CA ALA A 324 30.54 -10.35 -10.26
C ALA A 324 30.87 -11.12 -8.97
N GLU A 325 29.87 -11.75 -8.34
CA GLU A 325 30.01 -12.67 -7.20
C GLU A 325 31.06 -13.76 -7.50
N GLY A 326 30.87 -14.46 -8.61
CA GLY A 326 31.76 -15.55 -9.00
C GLY A 326 33.19 -15.12 -9.41
N ARG A 327 33.41 -13.83 -9.73
CA ARG A 327 34.69 -13.32 -10.23
C ARG A 327 35.46 -12.50 -9.21
N PHE A 328 34.79 -11.71 -8.39
CA PHE A 328 35.37 -10.68 -7.50
C PHE A 328 34.87 -10.80 -6.06
N GLY A 329 34.03 -11.78 -5.73
CA GLY A 329 33.49 -11.96 -4.40
C GLY A 329 32.63 -10.76 -3.94
N ASP A 330 32.59 -10.53 -2.62
CA ASP A 330 31.74 -9.51 -1.95
C ASP A 330 32.00 -8.09 -2.49
N GLU A 331 33.24 -7.74 -2.77
CA GLU A 331 33.63 -6.40 -3.25
C GLU A 331 33.05 -6.13 -4.65
N GLY A 332 33.04 -7.15 -5.52
CA GLY A 332 32.45 -7.04 -6.85
C GLY A 332 30.93 -6.83 -6.80
N ILE A 333 30.25 -7.52 -5.88
CA ILE A 333 28.83 -7.32 -5.63
C ILE A 333 28.56 -5.91 -5.11
N ALA A 334 29.33 -5.44 -4.14
CA ALA A 334 29.17 -4.11 -3.57
C ALA A 334 29.34 -3.00 -4.62
N LEU A 335 30.36 -3.13 -5.47
CA LEU A 335 30.61 -2.18 -6.56
C LEU A 335 29.46 -2.18 -7.57
N LEU A 336 28.95 -3.35 -7.93
CA LEU A 336 27.83 -3.46 -8.87
C LEU A 336 26.53 -2.88 -8.28
N ILE A 337 26.22 -3.15 -7.02
CA ILE A 337 25.08 -2.55 -6.30
C ILE A 337 25.21 -1.03 -6.31
N PHE A 338 26.41 -0.50 -6.05
CA PHE A 338 26.67 0.94 -6.07
C PHE A 338 26.42 1.54 -7.46
N ILE A 339 26.99 0.96 -8.51
CA ILE A 339 26.84 1.47 -9.89
C ILE A 339 25.38 1.43 -10.33
N MET A 340 24.73 0.28 -10.17
CA MET A 340 23.32 0.12 -10.56
C MET A 340 22.40 1.06 -9.79
N GLY A 341 22.60 1.11 -8.50
CA GLY A 341 21.76 1.88 -7.64
C GLY A 341 21.96 3.39 -7.81
N SER A 342 23.14 3.85 -8.29
CA SER A 342 23.35 5.24 -8.68
C SER A 342 22.43 5.68 -9.80
N LEU A 343 22.01 4.74 -10.66
CA LEU A 343 20.99 4.94 -11.69
C LEU A 343 19.59 4.73 -11.11
N HIS A 344 19.40 3.65 -10.34
CA HIS A 344 18.12 3.24 -9.78
C HIS A 344 18.28 2.56 -8.41
N VAL A 345 18.06 3.29 -7.32
CA VAL A 345 18.20 2.79 -5.93
C VAL A 345 17.35 1.53 -5.70
N ASP A 346 16.10 1.53 -6.18
CA ASP A 346 15.19 0.40 -6.02
C ASP A 346 15.75 -0.89 -6.67
N ALA A 347 16.43 -0.77 -7.82
CA ALA A 347 17.04 -1.91 -8.50
C ALA A 347 18.17 -2.55 -7.69
N ALA A 348 18.97 -1.74 -7.02
CA ALA A 348 20.03 -2.23 -6.14
C ALA A 348 19.48 -3.04 -4.96
N ILE A 349 18.40 -2.56 -4.33
CA ILE A 349 17.76 -3.25 -3.20
C ILE A 349 17.20 -4.60 -3.64
N VAL A 350 16.60 -4.63 -4.80
CA VAL A 350 16.02 -5.85 -5.38
C VAL A 350 17.08 -6.88 -5.69
N THR A 351 18.10 -6.44 -6.39
CA THR A 351 19.23 -7.31 -6.73
C THR A 351 19.84 -7.91 -5.47
N LEU A 352 20.05 -7.08 -4.44
CA LEU A 352 20.52 -7.51 -3.14
C LEU A 352 19.59 -8.56 -2.47
N GLY A 353 18.27 -8.33 -2.54
CA GLY A 353 17.28 -9.25 -1.99
C GLY A 353 17.23 -10.60 -2.71
N GLY A 354 17.61 -10.64 -3.99
CA GLY A 354 17.70 -11.87 -4.80
C GLY A 354 19.02 -12.64 -4.67
N LEU A 355 20.03 -12.09 -3.99
CA LEU A 355 21.30 -12.78 -3.75
C LEU A 355 21.19 -13.80 -2.61
N PRO A 356 22.00 -14.88 -2.60
CA PRO A 356 22.15 -15.77 -1.47
C PRO A 356 22.50 -15.00 -0.18
N PRO A 357 22.10 -15.49 1.00
CA PRO A 357 22.41 -14.83 2.27
C PRO A 357 23.90 -14.60 2.54
N ASP A 358 24.74 -15.47 2.04
CA ASP A 358 26.20 -15.52 2.18
C ASP A 358 26.97 -14.80 1.06
N ALA A 359 26.28 -14.32 0.01
CA ALA A 359 26.91 -13.68 -1.14
C ALA A 359 27.58 -12.34 -0.82
N ILE A 360 27.15 -11.63 0.19
CA ILE A 360 27.72 -10.37 0.65
C ILE A 360 27.37 -10.14 2.13
N SER A 361 28.32 -9.61 2.90
CA SER A 361 28.07 -9.28 4.31
C SER A 361 27.03 -8.16 4.45
N PRO A 362 26.15 -8.21 5.48
CA PRO A 362 25.12 -7.18 5.68
C PRO A 362 25.68 -5.76 5.78
N ALA A 363 26.80 -5.61 6.47
CA ALA A 363 27.46 -4.30 6.66
C ALA A 363 27.99 -3.73 5.33
N LEU A 364 28.63 -4.55 4.50
CA LEU A 364 29.14 -4.11 3.18
C LEU A 364 27.98 -3.80 2.22
N ALA A 365 26.91 -4.60 2.25
CA ALA A 365 25.71 -4.34 1.49
C ALA A 365 25.03 -3.02 1.90
N ALA A 366 24.94 -2.74 3.21
CA ALA A 366 24.41 -1.48 3.73
C ALA A 366 25.24 -0.27 3.27
N LEU A 367 26.58 -0.40 3.27
CA LEU A 367 27.49 0.63 2.74
C LEU A 367 27.28 0.88 1.24
N ALA A 368 27.19 -0.18 0.44
CA ALA A 368 26.95 -0.08 -1.00
C ALA A 368 25.61 0.64 -1.29
N LEU A 369 24.54 0.25 -0.59
CA LEU A 369 23.24 0.92 -0.71
C LEU A 369 23.28 2.38 -0.22
N GLY A 370 23.97 2.65 0.87
CA GLY A 370 24.13 4.02 1.37
C GLY A 370 24.89 4.91 0.40
N GLY A 371 25.95 4.39 -0.22
CA GLY A 371 26.70 5.06 -1.30
C GLY A 371 25.83 5.37 -2.51
N THR A 372 25.00 4.42 -2.91
CA THR A 372 23.96 4.57 -3.95
C THR A 372 23.03 5.74 -3.68
N ILE A 373 22.53 5.84 -2.44
CA ILE A 373 21.63 6.92 -2.05
C ILE A 373 22.37 8.26 -2.04
N LEU A 374 23.61 8.30 -1.61
CA LEU A 374 24.44 9.50 -1.65
C LEU A 374 24.63 10.00 -3.09
N ALA A 375 24.86 9.09 -4.05
CA ALA A 375 24.95 9.42 -5.48
C ALA A 375 23.61 9.98 -6.01
N ASN A 376 22.49 9.33 -5.67
CA ASN A 376 21.16 9.83 -6.06
C ASN A 376 20.83 11.20 -5.46
N MET A 377 21.21 11.44 -4.20
CA MET A 377 21.07 12.75 -3.56
C MET A 377 21.95 13.83 -4.20
N SER A 378 23.14 13.46 -4.69
CA SER A 378 24.00 14.38 -5.44
C SER A 378 23.35 14.86 -6.74
N VAL A 379 22.65 13.96 -7.44
CA VAL A 379 21.87 14.33 -8.64
C VAL A 379 20.76 15.31 -8.27
N LYS A 380 20.01 15.08 -7.18
CA LYS A 380 18.94 15.98 -6.72
C LYS A 380 19.50 17.35 -6.30
N LEU A 381 20.63 17.37 -5.61
CA LEU A 381 21.32 18.61 -5.26
C LEU A 381 21.70 19.39 -6.53
N GLY A 382 22.30 18.72 -7.53
CA GLY A 382 22.61 19.30 -8.84
C GLY A 382 21.38 19.89 -9.53
N ILE A 383 20.26 19.15 -9.58
CA ILE A 383 18.97 19.60 -10.10
C ILE A 383 18.49 20.86 -9.35
N THR A 384 18.56 20.84 -8.02
CA THR A 384 18.12 21.96 -7.17
C THR A 384 18.92 23.22 -7.45
N ILE A 385 20.24 23.12 -7.59
CA ILE A 385 21.14 24.22 -7.89
C ILE A 385 20.92 24.73 -9.33
N ALA A 386 20.86 23.82 -10.30
CA ALA A 386 20.74 24.17 -11.71
C ALA A 386 19.40 24.90 -12.03
N TYR A 387 18.30 24.38 -11.55
CA TYR A 387 16.97 24.93 -11.81
C TYR A 387 16.53 25.97 -10.78
N GLY A 388 16.83 25.79 -9.50
CA GLY A 388 16.43 26.69 -8.40
C GLY A 388 17.24 27.98 -8.36
N ARG A 389 18.45 27.97 -8.94
CA ARG A 389 19.37 29.12 -8.96
C ARG A 389 19.57 29.73 -7.55
N SER A 390 19.62 31.03 -7.42
CA SER A 390 19.77 31.72 -6.12
C SER A 390 18.58 31.50 -5.16
N ARG A 391 17.38 31.22 -5.69
CA ARG A 391 16.17 30.96 -4.86
C ARG A 391 16.14 29.53 -4.31
N GLY A 392 16.92 28.62 -4.89
CA GLY A 392 17.04 27.24 -4.45
C GLY A 392 18.05 27.00 -3.30
N THR A 393 18.77 28.06 -2.84
CA THR A 393 19.86 27.92 -1.86
C THR A 393 19.44 27.25 -0.57
N SER A 394 18.26 27.59 -0.01
CA SER A 394 17.76 26.99 1.24
C SER A 394 17.44 25.49 1.07
N ALA A 395 16.86 25.10 -0.07
CA ALA A 395 16.65 23.69 -0.41
C ALA A 395 17.98 22.95 -0.61
N ALA A 396 18.93 23.56 -1.33
CA ALA A 396 20.25 22.99 -1.56
C ALA A 396 21.02 22.78 -0.24
N LEU A 397 20.94 23.72 0.71
CA LEU A 397 21.52 23.59 2.05
C LEU A 397 20.86 22.44 2.84
N ALA A 398 19.54 22.30 2.78
CA ALA A 398 18.82 21.21 3.45
C ALA A 398 19.23 19.84 2.89
N LEU A 399 19.30 19.70 1.54
CA LEU A 399 19.79 18.50 0.89
C LEU A 399 21.26 18.22 1.25
N GLY A 400 22.13 19.26 1.20
CA GLY A 400 23.53 19.16 1.56
C GLY A 400 23.77 18.72 3.00
N ALA A 401 22.99 19.24 3.95
CA ALA A 401 23.04 18.84 5.36
C ALA A 401 22.66 17.34 5.53
N SER A 402 21.59 16.90 4.87
CA SER A 402 21.19 15.49 4.89
C SER A 402 22.25 14.59 4.24
N MET A 403 22.85 15.02 3.13
CA MET A 403 23.95 14.31 2.45
C MET A 403 25.19 14.23 3.32
N ALA A 404 25.54 15.32 4.01
CA ALA A 404 26.68 15.33 4.93
C ALA A 404 26.47 14.34 6.10
N ALA A 405 25.26 14.28 6.67
CA ALA A 405 24.91 13.30 7.69
C ALA A 405 25.05 11.87 7.16
N LEU A 406 24.58 11.60 5.93
CA LEU A 406 24.75 10.29 5.30
C LEU A 406 26.21 9.95 5.05
N ALA A 407 27.00 10.90 4.53
CA ALA A 407 28.43 10.71 4.28
C ALA A 407 29.21 10.40 5.57
N VAL A 408 28.91 11.10 6.67
CA VAL A 408 29.49 10.80 7.99
C VAL A 408 29.10 9.40 8.44
N SER A 409 27.83 9.00 8.32
CA SER A 409 27.38 7.64 8.67
C SER A 409 28.11 6.58 7.85
N LEU A 410 28.32 6.81 6.54
CA LEU A 410 29.06 5.92 5.64
C LEU A 410 30.53 5.77 6.08
N VAL A 411 31.20 6.89 6.39
CA VAL A 411 32.60 6.86 6.86
C VAL A 411 32.71 6.10 8.17
N VAL A 412 31.80 6.37 9.14
CA VAL A 412 31.78 5.66 10.43
C VAL A 412 31.54 4.17 10.24
N ALA A 413 30.62 3.79 9.34
CA ALA A 413 30.33 2.39 9.06
C ALA A 413 31.52 1.71 8.37
N TRP A 414 32.20 2.38 7.43
CA TRP A 414 33.36 1.85 6.74
C TRP A 414 34.55 1.64 7.69
N LEU A 415 34.76 2.53 8.66
CA LEU A 415 35.85 2.40 9.66
C LEU A 415 35.59 1.25 10.67
N ARG A 416 34.38 0.68 10.70
CA ARG A 416 34.00 -0.44 11.58
C ARG A 416 33.99 -1.80 10.88
N LEU A 417 34.13 -1.83 9.54
CA LEU A 417 34.36 -3.06 8.75
C LEU A 417 35.80 -3.57 8.96
#